data_06a84a94c23d6051a71774ebac949da2
#
_entry.id   06a84a94c23d6051a71774ebac949da2
#
_cell.length_a   1.000
_cell.length_b   1.000
_cell.length_c   1.000
_cell.angle_alpha   90.00
_cell.angle_beta   90.00
_cell.angle_gamma   90.00
#
_symmetry.space_group_name_H-M   'P 1'
#
loop_
_entity.id
_entity.type
_entity.pdbx_description
1 polymer ?
#
loop_
_entity_poly.entity_id
_entity_poly.type
_entity_poly.pdbx_seq_one_letter_code
_entity_poly.pdbx_strand_id
1 'polypeptide(L)'
;ISPLVQGLGHDSFILKHHWELRESENSDWEFCPSNPRTYEVLFDLYRDAMEAMPQSKYLHIGGDEISAIGIDGRCKATGKTAFQLQMEWLKKVCDFAVAHGRTPIFWDDMPLKYANLWWLLHRNVPDDEVMKNWNTAELDKAIDMFPKNCIYMRWHYEDPTILPHRMLLNWYHKKGLKVMGATSASTGETPFIPRNNSRVQYIKDFCALVAENQLEGILTTAWDDGSAHLETVMRGFIAQGEYGWHPGGRTIEDFITAHARREFGLQRKQMDFLAEMEKAAFFFDGALVVSGSRNPAWGVTEAFTLIELPDAGAPGKWSKKYENRLDSARIEAARYERITKGLQDAESHALRNRYTLDIYEQTGRLLNYPVRLLMALENYDKANGEDERAASLRQIKKVCSYFKEMRAGLESVYSQTRFMSNPEGYIADQNHHRHLAAMTNNSDWLYLYELPMVEKIESWMKTLDE
;
A
#
# COMPACT_ATOMS: atom_id res chain seq x y z
N ILE A 1 -13.12 18.91 4.42
CA ILE A 1 -11.77 18.32 4.48
C ILE A 1 -11.27 18.47 5.91
N SER A 2 -10.67 17.43 6.46
CA SER A 2 -10.02 17.44 7.76
C SER A 2 -8.53 17.15 7.57
N PRO A 3 -7.63 17.90 8.22
CA PRO A 3 -6.20 17.66 8.10
C PRO A 3 -5.78 16.40 8.84
N LEU A 4 -4.82 15.69 8.26
CA LEU A 4 -3.96 14.73 8.93
C LEU A 4 -2.56 15.30 8.88
N VAL A 5 -1.94 15.45 10.03
CA VAL A 5 -0.52 15.79 10.16
C VAL A 5 0.10 14.72 11.02
N GLN A 6 0.98 13.94 10.43
CA GLN A 6 1.69 12.90 11.16
C GLN A 6 2.52 13.51 12.30
N GLY A 7 2.65 12.77 13.37
CA GLY A 7 3.44 13.16 14.52
C GLY A 7 3.88 11.94 15.30
N LEU A 8 5.08 11.95 15.79
CA LEU A 8 5.83 10.90 16.45
C LEU A 8 6.34 9.79 15.50
N GLY A 9 5.58 9.36 14.51
CA GLY A 9 5.99 8.45 13.43
C GLY A 9 5.58 8.98 12.06
N HIS A 10 6.13 8.40 10.99
CA HIS A 10 5.91 8.81 9.60
C HIS A 10 6.41 10.24 9.28
N ASP A 11 7.42 10.71 9.99
CA ASP A 11 7.86 12.11 9.94
C ASP A 11 9.10 12.34 9.06
N SER A 12 9.44 11.41 8.15
CA SER A 12 10.61 11.50 7.26
C SER A 12 10.60 12.77 6.43
N PHE A 13 9.43 13.32 6.06
CA PHE A 13 9.32 14.58 5.30
C PHE A 13 9.94 15.78 6.03
N ILE A 14 9.98 15.77 7.37
CA ILE A 14 10.68 16.76 8.22
C ILE A 14 12.05 16.22 8.66
N LEU A 15 12.09 15.00 9.18
CA LEU A 15 13.25 14.47 9.90
C LEU A 15 14.44 14.16 8.99
N LYS A 16 14.25 13.98 7.69
CA LYS A 16 15.36 13.91 6.74
C LYS A 16 16.18 15.21 6.64
N HIS A 17 15.58 16.34 7.02
CA HIS A 17 16.22 17.66 7.08
C HIS A 17 16.57 18.10 8.50
N HIS A 18 15.85 17.60 9.52
CA HIS A 18 15.94 18.02 10.93
C HIS A 18 16.35 16.84 11.81
N TRP A 19 17.52 16.30 11.54
CA TRP A 19 18.06 15.13 12.23
C TRP A 19 18.24 15.35 13.76
N GLU A 20 18.39 16.61 14.22
CA GLU A 20 18.46 16.96 15.65
C GLU A 20 17.15 16.71 16.42
N LEU A 21 16.04 16.49 15.71
CA LEU A 21 14.72 16.19 16.28
C LEU A 21 14.42 14.70 16.32
N ARG A 22 15.27 13.87 15.71
CA ARG A 22 15.07 12.43 15.62
C ARG A 22 15.16 11.76 17.00
N GLU A 23 14.41 10.68 17.16
CA GLU A 23 14.56 9.75 18.28
C GLU A 23 15.79 8.85 18.12
N SER A 24 16.16 8.53 16.88
CA SER A 24 17.33 7.73 16.52
C SER A 24 18.15 8.42 15.44
N GLU A 25 19.48 8.42 15.61
CA GLU A 25 20.40 8.90 14.57
C GLU A 25 20.31 8.08 13.27
N ASN A 26 19.87 6.83 13.39
CA ASN A 26 19.76 5.89 12.27
C ASN A 26 18.38 5.85 11.62
N SER A 27 17.44 6.69 12.05
CA SER A 27 16.07 6.72 11.51
C SER A 27 15.58 8.14 11.38
N ASP A 28 15.01 8.47 10.23
CA ASP A 28 14.29 9.71 9.98
C ASP A 28 12.76 9.54 10.18
N TRP A 29 12.35 8.43 10.84
CA TRP A 29 10.95 8.05 10.96
C TRP A 29 10.25 8.67 12.18
N GLU A 30 10.95 8.73 13.33
CA GLU A 30 10.38 9.11 14.59
C GLU A 30 10.94 10.42 15.14
N PHE A 31 10.07 11.31 15.62
CA PHE A 31 10.43 12.41 16.50
C PHE A 31 10.81 11.91 17.90
N CYS A 32 11.74 12.59 18.55
CA CYS A 32 12.01 12.38 19.96
C CYS A 32 10.91 13.05 20.82
N PRO A 33 10.04 12.29 21.55
CA PRO A 33 8.97 12.85 22.35
C PRO A 33 9.45 13.61 23.60
N SER A 34 10.71 13.43 23.98
CA SER A 34 11.33 14.16 25.10
C SER A 34 12.11 15.39 24.67
N ASN A 35 12.17 15.70 23.37
CA ASN A 35 12.75 16.93 22.86
C ASN A 35 11.69 18.05 22.83
N PRO A 36 11.87 19.16 23.59
CA PRO A 36 10.90 20.27 23.57
C PRO A 36 10.66 20.86 22.18
N ARG A 37 11.70 20.93 21.32
CA ARG A 37 11.58 21.45 19.97
C ARG A 37 10.70 20.61 19.06
N THR A 38 10.52 19.33 19.35
CA THR A 38 9.55 18.47 18.65
C THR A 38 8.16 19.10 18.70
N TYR A 39 7.74 19.57 19.87
CA TYR A 39 6.41 20.20 20.05
C TYR A 39 6.30 21.57 19.41
N GLU A 40 7.39 22.33 19.36
CA GLU A 40 7.40 23.61 18.65
C GLU A 40 7.09 23.38 17.16
N VAL A 41 7.82 22.45 16.53
CA VAL A 41 7.63 22.11 15.12
C VAL A 41 6.25 21.49 14.85
N LEU A 42 5.84 20.49 15.64
CA LEU A 42 4.53 19.86 15.46
C LEU A 42 3.37 20.84 15.63
N PHE A 43 3.45 21.72 16.62
CA PHE A 43 2.38 22.71 16.87
C PHE A 43 2.32 23.78 15.79
N ASP A 44 3.44 24.13 15.16
CA ASP A 44 3.44 25.02 14.00
C ASP A 44 2.77 24.32 12.81
N LEU A 45 3.14 23.08 12.50
CA LEU A 45 2.49 22.29 11.45
C LEU A 45 0.96 22.14 11.69
N TYR A 46 0.57 21.91 12.95
CA TYR A 46 -0.86 21.81 13.30
C TYR A 46 -1.60 23.14 13.12
N ARG A 47 -0.96 24.28 13.46
CA ARG A 47 -1.56 25.62 13.22
C ARG A 47 -1.75 25.86 11.73
N ASP A 48 -0.71 25.61 10.92
CA ASP A 48 -0.77 25.80 9.47
C ASP A 48 -1.87 24.93 8.84
N ALA A 49 -1.96 23.67 9.26
CA ALA A 49 -3.00 22.75 8.79
C ALA A 49 -4.42 23.17 9.20
N MET A 50 -4.58 23.68 10.44
CA MET A 50 -5.86 24.18 10.92
C MET A 50 -6.26 25.51 10.25
N GLU A 51 -5.30 26.36 9.93
CA GLU A 51 -5.52 27.60 9.17
C GLU A 51 -5.92 27.30 7.72
N ALA A 52 -5.27 26.35 7.08
CA ALA A 52 -5.61 25.89 5.73
C ALA A 52 -7.00 25.23 5.66
N MET A 53 -7.48 24.65 6.75
CA MET A 53 -8.75 23.91 6.83
C MET A 53 -9.63 24.42 8.00
N PRO A 54 -10.07 25.69 7.97
CA PRO A 54 -10.71 26.35 9.10
C PRO A 54 -12.08 25.75 9.46
N GLN A 55 -12.75 25.08 8.52
CA GLN A 55 -14.05 24.47 8.72
C GLN A 55 -14.00 23.06 9.32
N SER A 56 -12.81 22.47 9.47
CA SER A 56 -12.68 21.13 10.03
C SER A 56 -12.97 21.14 11.53
N LYS A 57 -13.73 20.15 11.98
CA LYS A 57 -13.91 19.86 13.40
C LYS A 57 -12.82 18.96 13.96
N TYR A 58 -12.04 18.33 13.08
CA TYR A 58 -11.08 17.31 13.44
C TYR A 58 -9.65 17.73 13.08
N LEU A 59 -8.69 17.18 13.83
CA LEU A 59 -7.28 17.15 13.50
C LEU A 59 -6.79 15.73 13.73
N HIS A 60 -6.40 15.03 12.66
CA HIS A 60 -5.78 13.72 12.79
C HIS A 60 -4.29 13.91 13.07
N ILE A 61 -3.81 13.37 14.18
CA ILE A 61 -2.48 13.60 14.73
C ILE A 61 -1.51 12.45 14.49
N GLY A 62 -1.89 11.45 13.68
CA GLY A 62 -1.05 10.29 13.38
C GLY A 62 -0.77 9.41 14.59
N GLY A 63 0.50 9.12 14.81
CA GLY A 63 1.01 8.41 16.01
C GLY A 63 1.09 6.90 15.87
N ASP A 64 0.96 6.40 14.66
CA ASP A 64 1.04 4.99 14.28
C ASP A 64 2.46 4.55 13.96
N GLU A 65 2.64 3.23 13.99
CA GLU A 65 3.77 2.51 13.45
C GLU A 65 5.15 2.99 13.95
N ILE A 66 5.25 3.38 15.20
CA ILE A 66 6.49 3.76 15.85
C ILE A 66 7.34 2.51 16.08
N SER A 67 8.58 2.53 15.62
CA SER A 67 9.52 1.43 15.79
C SER A 67 10.60 1.71 16.84
N ALA A 68 10.99 2.97 16.99
CA ALA A 68 12.04 3.40 17.89
C ALA A 68 11.55 4.53 18.78
N ILE A 69 11.34 4.24 20.07
CA ILE A 69 11.00 5.23 21.10
C ILE A 69 11.68 4.86 22.41
N GLY A 70 12.20 5.84 23.14
CA GLY A 70 12.90 5.61 24.40
C GLY A 70 14.39 5.31 24.24
N ILE A 71 14.96 5.54 23.06
CA ILE A 71 16.39 5.28 22.77
C ILE A 71 17.26 6.53 22.78
N ASP A 72 16.70 7.71 22.52
CA ASP A 72 17.42 8.96 22.69
C ASP A 72 17.82 9.20 24.15
N GLY A 73 18.95 9.89 24.34
CA GLY A 73 19.46 10.20 25.70
C GLY A 73 18.47 10.97 26.57
N ARG A 74 17.68 11.86 25.95
CA ARG A 74 16.62 12.64 26.65
C ARG A 74 15.48 11.73 27.09
N CYS A 75 15.07 10.77 26.25
CA CYS A 75 14.06 9.79 26.61
C CYS A 75 14.54 8.87 27.72
N LYS A 76 15.75 8.32 27.61
CA LYS A 76 16.38 7.47 28.65
C LYS A 76 16.49 8.17 30.00
N ALA A 77 16.83 9.45 30.02
CA ALA A 77 16.94 10.25 31.24
C ALA A 77 15.62 10.37 32.02
N THR A 78 14.47 10.15 31.37
CA THR A 78 13.15 10.19 32.03
C THR A 78 12.87 8.95 32.88
N GLY A 79 13.54 7.81 32.61
CA GLY A 79 13.26 6.51 33.20
C GLY A 79 11.90 5.89 32.80
N LYS A 80 11.22 6.46 31.80
CA LYS A 80 9.89 6.02 31.33
C LYS A 80 9.99 4.93 30.29
N THR A 81 8.96 4.08 30.24
CA THR A 81 8.80 3.09 29.17
C THR A 81 8.39 3.76 27.85
N ALA A 82 8.60 3.07 26.73
CA ALA A 82 8.14 3.52 25.42
C ALA A 82 6.62 3.82 25.42
N PHE A 83 5.82 2.98 26.05
CA PHE A 83 4.39 3.17 26.20
C PHE A 83 4.06 4.50 26.95
N GLN A 84 4.72 4.74 28.07
CA GLN A 84 4.52 5.98 28.83
C GLN A 84 4.91 7.23 28.03
N LEU A 85 6.05 7.18 27.33
CA LEU A 85 6.51 8.28 26.49
C LEU A 85 5.51 8.60 25.37
N GLN A 86 4.96 7.59 24.71
CA GLN A 86 3.97 7.79 23.67
C GLN A 86 2.66 8.34 24.21
N MET A 87 2.16 7.85 25.33
CA MET A 87 0.91 8.32 25.91
C MET A 87 1.04 9.75 26.45
N GLU A 88 2.21 10.15 26.95
CA GLU A 88 2.46 11.54 27.32
C GLU A 88 2.52 12.47 26.11
N TRP A 89 3.17 12.01 25.01
CA TRP A 89 3.10 12.71 23.73
C TRP A 89 1.65 12.87 23.27
N LEU A 90 0.89 11.76 23.24
CA LEU A 90 -0.52 11.76 22.83
C LEU A 90 -1.33 12.78 23.65
N LYS A 91 -1.14 12.79 24.97
CA LYS A 91 -1.84 13.77 25.82
C LYS A 91 -1.51 15.20 25.44
N LYS A 92 -0.24 15.54 25.22
CA LYS A 92 0.19 16.90 24.88
C LYS A 92 -0.40 17.37 23.54
N VAL A 93 -0.38 16.53 22.52
CA VAL A 93 -0.91 16.87 21.19
C VAL A 93 -2.44 16.91 21.18
N CYS A 94 -3.11 16.07 21.96
CA CYS A 94 -4.56 16.13 22.17
C CYS A 94 -4.97 17.42 22.89
N ASP A 95 -4.28 17.78 23.97
CA ASP A 95 -4.56 19.01 24.72
C ASP A 95 -4.39 20.25 23.83
N PHE A 96 -3.36 20.26 22.96
CA PHE A 96 -3.15 21.33 21.99
C PHE A 96 -4.31 21.41 20.98
N ALA A 97 -4.71 20.30 20.37
CA ALA A 97 -5.80 20.27 19.40
C ALA A 97 -7.12 20.76 20.00
N VAL A 98 -7.44 20.31 21.22
CA VAL A 98 -8.65 20.71 21.95
C VAL A 98 -8.64 22.19 22.31
N ALA A 99 -7.49 22.73 22.75
CA ALA A 99 -7.33 24.16 23.04
C ALA A 99 -7.56 25.03 21.79
N HIS A 100 -7.40 24.48 20.59
CA HIS A 100 -7.69 25.14 19.31
C HIS A 100 -9.06 24.76 18.71
N GLY A 101 -9.96 24.17 19.52
CA GLY A 101 -11.33 23.84 19.11
C GLY A 101 -11.42 22.64 18.15
N ARG A 102 -10.43 21.77 18.13
CA ARG A 102 -10.42 20.56 17.29
C ARG A 102 -10.60 19.30 18.13
N THR A 103 -11.26 18.31 17.56
CA THR A 103 -11.29 16.95 18.11
C THR A 103 -10.11 16.17 17.52
N PRO A 104 -9.14 15.74 18.34
CA PRO A 104 -8.01 14.95 17.86
C PRO A 104 -8.44 13.54 17.48
N ILE A 105 -7.81 13.00 16.43
CA ILE A 105 -7.95 11.60 16.00
C ILE A 105 -6.54 10.97 16.01
N PHE A 106 -6.42 9.76 16.54
CA PHE A 106 -5.17 9.06 16.74
C PHE A 106 -5.26 7.62 16.23
N TRP A 107 -4.27 7.14 15.49
CA TRP A 107 -4.16 5.72 15.12
C TRP A 107 -3.87 4.85 16.34
N ASP A 108 -4.61 3.76 16.52
CA ASP A 108 -4.68 3.02 17.79
C ASP A 108 -3.68 1.86 17.94
N ASP A 109 -2.83 1.62 16.98
CA ASP A 109 -1.98 0.42 16.92
C ASP A 109 -0.92 0.35 18.02
N MET A 110 -0.28 1.48 18.35
CA MET A 110 0.87 1.45 19.26
C MET A 110 0.55 1.02 20.69
N PRO A 111 -0.53 1.51 21.34
CA PRO A 111 -0.96 0.96 22.60
C PRO A 111 -1.17 -0.57 22.56
N LEU A 112 -1.69 -1.08 21.45
CA LEU A 112 -1.93 -2.52 21.24
C LEU A 112 -0.62 -3.30 21.05
N LYS A 113 0.35 -2.69 20.36
CA LYS A 113 1.72 -3.26 20.24
C LYS A 113 2.41 -3.38 21.59
N TYR A 114 2.38 -2.32 22.40
CA TYR A 114 2.96 -2.34 23.75
C TYR A 114 2.28 -3.33 24.71
N ALA A 115 0.97 -3.54 24.54
CA ALA A 115 0.21 -4.55 25.28
C ALA A 115 0.34 -5.97 24.71
N ASN A 116 1.15 -6.18 23.67
CA ASN A 116 1.33 -7.45 22.98
C ASN A 116 0.02 -8.06 22.44
N LEU A 117 -0.92 -7.20 21.98
CA LEU A 117 -2.19 -7.61 21.38
C LEU A 117 -2.20 -7.51 19.86
N TRP A 118 -1.29 -6.73 19.29
CA TRP A 118 -1.27 -6.41 17.86
C TRP A 118 -1.19 -7.64 16.96
N TRP A 119 -0.36 -8.63 17.31
CA TRP A 119 -0.19 -9.83 16.52
C TRP A 119 -1.46 -10.68 16.41
N LEU A 120 -2.34 -10.65 17.42
CA LEU A 120 -3.62 -11.33 17.40
C LEU A 120 -4.57 -10.72 16.35
N LEU A 121 -4.42 -9.43 16.07
CA LEU A 121 -5.26 -8.66 15.15
C LEU A 121 -4.80 -8.77 13.69
N HIS A 122 -3.50 -9.02 13.45
CA HIS A 122 -2.88 -8.96 12.12
C HIS A 122 -2.36 -10.30 11.60
N ARG A 123 -2.70 -11.39 12.24
CA ARG A 123 -2.40 -12.75 11.79
C ARG A 123 -3.70 -13.55 11.77
N ASN A 124 -3.74 -14.56 10.90
CA ASN A 124 -4.85 -15.53 10.95
C ASN A 124 -4.67 -16.46 12.14
N VAL A 125 -4.90 -15.93 13.34
CA VAL A 125 -4.76 -16.68 14.60
C VAL A 125 -6.07 -17.39 14.88
N PRO A 126 -6.06 -18.71 15.13
CA PRO A 126 -7.28 -19.47 15.49
C PRO A 126 -7.91 -18.92 16.79
N ASP A 127 -9.24 -18.97 16.86
CA ASP A 127 -10.01 -18.39 17.97
C ASP A 127 -9.63 -18.96 19.34
N ASP A 128 -9.27 -20.24 19.44
CA ASP A 128 -8.80 -20.87 20.67
C ASP A 128 -7.44 -20.32 21.12
N GLU A 129 -6.56 -20.01 20.18
CA GLU A 129 -5.28 -19.37 20.47
C GLU A 129 -5.49 -17.89 20.84
N VAL A 130 -6.41 -17.18 20.17
CA VAL A 130 -6.83 -15.83 20.56
C VAL A 130 -7.32 -15.83 22.00
N MET A 131 -8.25 -16.71 22.37
CA MET A 131 -8.82 -16.79 23.72
C MET A 131 -7.76 -17.09 24.78
N LYS A 132 -6.75 -17.88 24.46
CA LYS A 132 -5.64 -18.20 25.36
C LYS A 132 -4.69 -17.04 25.61
N ASN A 133 -4.46 -16.20 24.59
CA ASN A 133 -3.46 -15.14 24.62
C ASN A 133 -4.05 -13.74 24.81
N TRP A 134 -5.36 -13.58 24.76
CA TRP A 134 -6.00 -12.29 24.94
C TRP A 134 -5.85 -11.78 26.36
N ASN A 135 -5.09 -10.71 26.53
CA ASN A 135 -4.82 -10.12 27.85
C ASN A 135 -4.72 -8.60 27.77
N THR A 136 -5.67 -7.90 28.34
CA THR A 136 -5.73 -6.42 28.35
C THR A 136 -5.08 -5.79 29.59
N ALA A 137 -4.40 -6.54 30.45
CA ALA A 137 -3.90 -6.06 31.75
C ALA A 137 -2.99 -4.82 31.60
N GLU A 138 -2.14 -4.78 30.57
CA GLU A 138 -1.25 -3.63 30.36
C GLU A 138 -2.03 -2.38 29.89
N LEU A 139 -3.03 -2.56 29.03
CA LEU A 139 -3.93 -1.47 28.65
C LEU A 139 -4.75 -0.97 29.84
N ASP A 140 -5.23 -1.90 30.67
CA ASP A 140 -6.03 -1.58 31.86
C ASP A 140 -5.23 -0.79 32.88
N LYS A 141 -3.97 -1.11 33.09
CA LYS A 141 -3.04 -0.36 33.96
C LYS A 141 -2.80 1.06 33.43
N ALA A 142 -2.76 1.23 32.11
CA ALA A 142 -2.47 2.49 31.46
C ALA A 142 -3.73 3.33 31.17
N ILE A 143 -4.94 2.87 31.53
CA ILE A 143 -6.21 3.47 31.07
C ILE A 143 -6.36 4.96 31.44
N ASP A 144 -5.81 5.39 32.56
CA ASP A 144 -5.84 6.78 32.99
C ASP A 144 -4.95 7.70 32.14
N MET A 145 -4.04 7.12 31.35
CA MET A 145 -3.19 7.86 30.41
C MET A 145 -3.90 8.07 29.06
N PHE A 146 -5.01 7.38 28.79
CA PHE A 146 -5.74 7.51 27.55
C PHE A 146 -6.59 8.78 27.54
N PRO A 147 -6.31 9.80 26.67
CA PRO A 147 -7.11 11.00 26.56
C PRO A 147 -8.57 10.68 26.22
N LYS A 148 -9.52 11.14 27.03
CA LYS A 148 -10.95 10.91 26.82
C LYS A 148 -11.57 11.85 25.77
N ASN A 149 -10.86 12.88 25.39
CA ASN A 149 -11.22 13.87 24.38
C ASN A 149 -10.64 13.55 22.98
N CYS A 150 -10.10 12.35 22.81
CA CYS A 150 -9.54 11.83 21.57
C CYS A 150 -10.46 10.78 20.95
N ILE A 151 -10.48 10.67 19.63
CA ILE A 151 -11.07 9.55 18.89
C ILE A 151 -9.95 8.57 18.52
N TYR A 152 -10.08 7.34 18.96
CA TYR A 152 -9.16 6.25 18.63
C TYR A 152 -9.57 5.67 17.30
N MET A 153 -8.73 5.86 16.26
CA MET A 153 -8.98 5.35 14.92
C MET A 153 -8.52 3.89 14.87
N ARG A 154 -9.48 2.97 15.01
CA ARG A 154 -9.23 1.53 14.90
C ARG A 154 -9.07 1.15 13.43
N TRP A 155 -7.84 0.96 12.98
CA TRP A 155 -7.59 0.56 11.62
C TRP A 155 -7.43 -0.96 11.48
N HIS A 156 -8.12 -1.52 10.49
CA HIS A 156 -8.06 -2.93 10.13
C HIS A 156 -8.44 -3.09 8.65
N TYR A 157 -7.50 -3.56 7.85
CA TYR A 157 -7.62 -3.55 6.38
C TYR A 157 -7.99 -4.92 5.80
N GLU A 158 -8.14 -5.93 6.64
CA GLU A 158 -8.55 -7.28 6.28
C GLU A 158 -9.94 -7.59 6.85
N ASP A 159 -10.28 -8.86 7.02
CA ASP A 159 -11.57 -9.27 7.57
C ASP A 159 -11.81 -8.66 8.96
N PRO A 160 -12.71 -7.70 9.12
CA PRO A 160 -12.94 -7.03 10.40
C PRO A 160 -13.82 -7.89 11.36
N THR A 161 -14.32 -9.03 10.90
CA THR A 161 -15.24 -9.87 11.69
C THR A 161 -14.51 -10.84 12.61
N ILE A 162 -13.18 -10.91 12.56
CA ILE A 162 -12.36 -11.79 13.40
C ILE A 162 -12.59 -11.54 14.89
N LEU A 163 -12.49 -12.59 15.69
CA LEU A 163 -12.75 -12.56 17.13
C LEU A 163 -11.95 -11.47 17.87
N PRO A 164 -10.61 -11.34 17.72
CA PRO A 164 -9.85 -10.35 18.48
C PRO A 164 -10.25 -8.92 18.16
N HIS A 165 -10.69 -8.62 16.94
CA HIS A 165 -11.18 -7.30 16.59
C HIS A 165 -12.48 -6.97 17.33
N ARG A 166 -13.45 -7.90 17.38
CA ARG A 166 -14.68 -7.74 18.17
C ARG A 166 -14.40 -7.60 19.67
N MET A 167 -13.45 -8.36 20.19
CA MET A 167 -13.03 -8.25 21.61
C MET A 167 -12.43 -6.87 21.90
N LEU A 168 -11.63 -6.31 20.99
CA LEU A 168 -11.03 -5.00 21.13
C LEU A 168 -12.09 -3.87 21.10
N LEU A 169 -13.03 -3.90 20.16
CA LEU A 169 -14.12 -2.94 20.11
C LEU A 169 -14.94 -2.93 21.41
N ASN A 170 -15.22 -4.12 21.96
CA ASN A 170 -15.89 -4.25 23.25
C ASN A 170 -15.05 -3.70 24.42
N TRP A 171 -13.72 -3.86 24.38
CA TRP A 171 -12.82 -3.26 25.38
C TRP A 171 -12.89 -1.73 25.35
N TYR A 172 -12.78 -1.10 24.17
CA TYR A 172 -12.92 0.34 24.00
C TYR A 172 -14.27 0.85 24.54
N HIS A 173 -15.34 0.17 24.17
CA HIS A 173 -16.69 0.52 24.65
C HIS A 173 -16.77 0.48 26.19
N LYS A 174 -16.29 -0.61 26.83
CA LYS A 174 -16.27 -0.75 28.30
C LYS A 174 -15.42 0.32 28.98
N LYS A 175 -14.39 0.84 28.32
CA LYS A 175 -13.54 1.92 28.86
C LYS A 175 -14.07 3.32 28.58
N GLY A 176 -15.19 3.45 27.88
CA GLY A 176 -15.80 4.73 27.50
C GLY A 176 -14.92 5.57 26.58
N LEU A 177 -14.11 4.91 25.74
CA LEU A 177 -13.27 5.55 24.74
C LEU A 177 -14.05 5.70 23.43
N LYS A 178 -13.89 6.84 22.76
CA LYS A 178 -14.49 7.09 21.46
C LYS A 178 -13.68 6.41 20.38
N VAL A 179 -14.33 5.65 19.51
CA VAL A 179 -13.68 4.90 18.43
C VAL A 179 -14.30 5.22 17.10
N MET A 180 -13.47 5.37 16.08
CA MET A 180 -13.85 5.42 14.68
C MET A 180 -13.17 4.24 13.95
N GLY A 181 -13.91 3.57 13.06
CA GLY A 181 -13.33 2.51 12.23
C GLY A 181 -12.51 3.08 11.07
N ALA A 182 -11.44 2.38 10.69
CA ALA A 182 -10.72 2.67 9.46
C ALA A 182 -10.46 1.37 8.69
N THR A 183 -11.02 1.29 7.48
CA THR A 183 -10.78 0.23 6.51
C THR A 183 -9.96 0.76 5.34
N SER A 184 -9.68 -0.05 4.31
CA SER A 184 -8.87 0.38 3.18
C SER A 184 -9.45 -0.04 1.83
N ALA A 185 -9.43 0.91 0.89
CA ALA A 185 -9.65 0.66 -0.53
C ALA A 185 -8.38 0.14 -1.24
N SER A 186 -7.19 0.51 -0.72
CA SER A 186 -5.88 0.06 -1.17
C SER A 186 -4.87 0.16 -0.01
N THR A 187 -3.96 -0.82 0.04
CA THR A 187 -2.83 -0.84 0.98
C THR A 187 -1.48 -0.78 0.25
N GLY A 188 -1.43 -0.09 -0.89
CA GLY A 188 -0.22 0.02 -1.70
C GLY A 188 0.07 -1.21 -2.56
N GLU A 189 -0.95 -1.98 -2.95
CA GLU A 189 -0.78 -3.14 -3.84
C GLU A 189 -0.16 -2.72 -5.16
N THR A 190 0.87 -3.42 -5.59
CA THR A 190 1.51 -3.26 -6.89
C THR A 190 0.93 -4.26 -7.91
N PRO A 191 0.88 -3.90 -9.19
CA PRO A 191 1.14 -2.60 -9.81
C PRO A 191 -0.14 -1.77 -9.98
N PHE A 192 -0.64 -1.13 -8.97
CA PHE A 192 -1.83 -0.26 -8.98
C PHE A 192 -3.18 -0.99 -9.10
N ILE A 193 -3.22 -2.29 -8.81
CA ILE A 193 -4.45 -3.08 -8.85
C ILE A 193 -4.88 -3.46 -7.43
N PRO A 194 -5.82 -2.72 -6.84
CA PRO A 194 -6.38 -3.07 -5.54
C PRO A 194 -7.08 -4.42 -5.60
N ARG A 195 -7.06 -5.14 -4.49
CA ARG A 195 -7.81 -6.41 -4.31
C ARG A 195 -9.30 -6.12 -4.12
N ASN A 196 -9.95 -5.58 -5.16
CA ASN A 196 -11.30 -5.03 -5.10
C ASN A 196 -12.35 -5.98 -4.52
N ASN A 197 -12.27 -7.28 -4.80
CA ASN A 197 -13.28 -8.23 -4.33
C ASN A 197 -13.25 -8.37 -2.81
N SER A 198 -12.08 -8.61 -2.21
CA SER A 198 -11.93 -8.67 -0.75
C SER A 198 -12.14 -7.32 -0.09
N ARG A 199 -11.60 -6.24 -0.66
CA ARG A 199 -11.73 -4.88 -0.10
C ARG A 199 -13.18 -4.44 0.02
N VAL A 200 -13.99 -4.62 -1.01
CA VAL A 200 -15.42 -4.26 -0.97
C VAL A 200 -16.17 -5.05 0.11
N GLN A 201 -15.85 -6.34 0.28
CA GLN A 201 -16.44 -7.15 1.34
C GLN A 201 -16.04 -6.64 2.73
N TYR A 202 -14.75 -6.40 2.95
CA TYR A 202 -14.24 -5.91 4.25
C TYR A 202 -14.78 -4.54 4.61
N ILE A 203 -14.91 -3.63 3.63
CA ILE A 203 -15.56 -2.33 3.82
C ILE A 203 -17.01 -2.51 4.28
N LYS A 204 -17.77 -3.37 3.60
CA LYS A 204 -19.17 -3.67 3.96
C LYS A 204 -19.28 -4.20 5.37
N ASP A 205 -18.45 -5.17 5.73
CA ASP A 205 -18.48 -5.83 7.02
C ASP A 205 -18.05 -4.87 8.15
N PHE A 206 -17.07 -4.01 7.89
CA PHE A 206 -16.67 -3.02 8.87
C PHE A 206 -17.76 -1.93 9.06
N CYS A 207 -18.43 -1.49 7.99
CA CYS A 207 -19.58 -0.59 8.11
C CYS A 207 -20.68 -1.20 8.98
N ALA A 208 -20.95 -2.50 8.86
CA ALA A 208 -21.88 -3.20 9.72
C ALA A 208 -21.42 -3.19 11.19
N LEU A 209 -20.16 -3.50 11.46
CA LEU A 209 -19.59 -3.45 12.82
C LEU A 209 -19.63 -2.05 13.44
N VAL A 210 -19.40 -1.01 12.65
CA VAL A 210 -19.52 0.39 13.09
C VAL A 210 -20.93 0.68 13.57
N ALA A 211 -21.95 0.26 12.81
CA ALA A 211 -23.35 0.43 13.18
C ALA A 211 -23.73 -0.42 14.41
N GLU A 212 -23.32 -1.68 14.45
CA GLU A 212 -23.58 -2.60 15.58
C GLU A 212 -22.99 -2.10 16.89
N ASN A 213 -21.78 -1.55 16.85
CA ASN A 213 -21.06 -1.08 18.04
C ASN A 213 -21.24 0.42 18.33
N GLN A 214 -22.06 1.11 17.54
CA GLN A 214 -22.32 2.54 17.68
C GLN A 214 -21.03 3.39 17.72
N LEU A 215 -20.07 3.09 16.85
CA LEU A 215 -18.83 3.84 16.75
C LEU A 215 -19.09 5.24 16.17
N GLU A 216 -18.15 6.18 16.38
CA GLU A 216 -18.23 7.58 15.93
C GLU A 216 -18.34 7.72 14.39
N GLY A 217 -17.91 6.71 13.64
CA GLY A 217 -17.97 6.67 12.18
C GLY A 217 -16.99 5.68 11.57
N ILE A 218 -16.82 5.79 10.26
CA ILE A 218 -15.86 5.00 9.49
C ILE A 218 -15.15 5.86 8.46
N LEU A 219 -13.87 5.56 8.24
CA LEU A 219 -13.03 6.11 7.20
C LEU A 219 -12.52 4.98 6.32
N THR A 220 -12.37 5.24 5.03
CA THR A 220 -11.70 4.31 4.11
C THR A 220 -10.41 4.96 3.61
N THR A 221 -9.29 4.32 3.87
CA THR A 221 -7.98 4.78 3.43
C THR A 221 -7.69 4.34 2.00
N ALA A 222 -6.79 5.05 1.35
CA ALA A 222 -6.11 4.61 0.13
C ALA A 222 -4.65 4.99 0.28
N TRP A 223 -3.84 4.01 0.68
CA TRP A 223 -2.40 4.17 0.80
C TRP A 223 -1.76 4.05 -0.58
N ASP A 224 -0.85 4.93 -0.86
CA ASP A 224 -0.15 5.00 -2.14
C ASP A 224 1.30 4.51 -2.06
N ASP A 225 1.61 3.66 -1.09
CA ASP A 225 2.94 3.07 -0.90
C ASP A 225 3.47 2.40 -2.16
N GLY A 226 2.57 1.77 -2.94
CA GLY A 226 2.82 1.30 -4.28
C GLY A 226 2.49 2.32 -5.38
N SER A 227 2.21 3.57 -5.00
CA SER A 227 1.84 4.69 -5.87
C SER A 227 0.66 4.41 -6.79
N ALA A 228 -0.41 3.86 -6.21
CA ALA A 228 -1.64 3.56 -6.92
C ALA A 228 -2.28 4.81 -7.57
N HIS A 229 -2.93 4.59 -8.71
CA HIS A 229 -3.85 5.57 -9.24
C HIS A 229 -5.12 5.65 -8.40
N LEU A 230 -5.59 6.86 -8.05
CA LEU A 230 -6.84 7.04 -7.32
C LEU A 230 -8.03 6.42 -8.06
N GLU A 231 -8.02 6.47 -9.38
CA GLU A 231 -9.06 5.91 -10.23
C GLU A 231 -9.24 4.40 -10.03
N THR A 232 -8.16 3.67 -9.77
CA THR A 232 -8.24 2.21 -9.55
C THR A 232 -8.80 1.84 -8.18
N VAL A 233 -8.71 2.75 -7.19
CA VAL A 233 -9.21 2.53 -5.83
C VAL A 233 -10.61 3.09 -5.60
N MET A 234 -11.16 3.86 -6.53
CA MET A 234 -12.47 4.52 -6.42
C MET A 234 -13.62 3.57 -6.09
N ARG A 235 -13.56 2.31 -6.54
CA ARG A 235 -14.56 1.30 -6.18
C ARG A 235 -14.69 1.10 -4.67
N GLY A 236 -13.56 1.13 -3.93
CA GLY A 236 -13.55 1.04 -2.48
C GLY A 236 -14.21 2.26 -1.82
N PHE A 237 -13.92 3.48 -2.29
CA PHE A 237 -14.56 4.68 -1.78
C PHE A 237 -16.06 4.70 -2.05
N ILE A 238 -16.50 4.26 -3.24
CA ILE A 238 -17.92 4.13 -3.57
C ILE A 238 -18.60 3.08 -2.68
N ALA A 239 -17.91 1.97 -2.40
CA ALA A 239 -18.40 0.95 -1.47
C ALA A 239 -18.58 1.50 -0.06
N GLN A 240 -17.60 2.29 0.44
CA GLN A 240 -17.72 2.92 1.75
C GLN A 240 -18.88 3.93 1.79
N GLY A 241 -19.09 4.70 0.73
CA GLY A 241 -20.25 5.59 0.62
C GLY A 241 -21.58 4.82 0.64
N GLU A 242 -21.69 3.71 -0.09
CA GLU A 242 -22.90 2.85 -0.12
C GLU A 242 -23.16 2.22 1.25
N TYR A 243 -22.19 1.49 1.81
CA TYR A 243 -22.37 0.71 3.02
C TYR A 243 -22.24 1.53 4.30
N GLY A 244 -21.52 2.64 4.30
CA GLY A 244 -21.51 3.60 5.39
C GLY A 244 -22.85 4.31 5.57
N TRP A 245 -23.54 4.59 4.45
CA TRP A 245 -24.88 5.16 4.47
C TRP A 245 -25.94 4.13 4.86
N HIS A 246 -25.81 2.88 4.37
CA HIS A 246 -26.75 1.80 4.60
C HIS A 246 -26.05 0.46 4.85
N PRO A 247 -25.61 0.18 6.08
CA PRO A 247 -24.82 -1.02 6.41
C PRO A 247 -25.48 -2.36 6.02
N GLY A 248 -26.80 -2.45 6.08
CA GLY A 248 -27.60 -3.59 5.64
C GLY A 248 -27.96 -3.59 4.15
N GLY A 249 -27.30 -2.77 3.33
CA GLY A 249 -27.62 -2.51 1.95
C GLY A 249 -27.42 -3.68 1.00
N ARG A 250 -27.10 -3.36 -0.27
CA ARG A 250 -27.00 -4.32 -1.37
C ARG A 250 -26.07 -5.49 -1.07
N THR A 251 -26.33 -6.62 -1.75
CA THR A 251 -25.31 -7.68 -1.87
C THR A 251 -24.08 -7.14 -2.61
N ILE A 252 -22.93 -7.80 -2.43
CA ILE A 252 -21.70 -7.42 -3.17
C ILE A 252 -21.94 -7.53 -4.67
N GLU A 253 -22.69 -8.53 -5.12
CA GLU A 253 -23.01 -8.73 -6.54
C GLU A 253 -23.84 -7.59 -7.12
N ASP A 254 -24.88 -7.15 -6.41
CA ASP A 254 -25.69 -6.01 -6.81
C ASP A 254 -24.90 -4.71 -6.78
N PHE A 255 -24.00 -4.55 -5.81
CA PHE A 255 -23.08 -3.41 -5.75
C PHE A 255 -22.17 -3.36 -6.97
N ILE A 256 -21.51 -4.47 -7.32
CA ILE A 256 -20.62 -4.54 -8.50
C ILE A 256 -21.40 -4.22 -9.79
N THR A 257 -22.62 -4.74 -9.90
CA THR A 257 -23.51 -4.46 -11.04
C THR A 257 -23.87 -2.98 -11.12
N ALA A 258 -24.24 -2.37 -9.98
CA ALA A 258 -24.57 -0.95 -9.91
C ALA A 258 -23.35 -0.07 -10.18
N HIS A 259 -22.16 -0.46 -9.69
CA HIS A 259 -20.90 0.22 -9.95
C HIS A 259 -20.58 0.24 -11.46
N ALA A 260 -20.60 -0.90 -12.15
CA ALA A 260 -20.34 -0.96 -13.59
C ALA A 260 -21.28 -0.03 -14.38
N ARG A 261 -22.56 -0.05 -14.02
CA ARG A 261 -23.58 0.77 -14.70
C ARG A 261 -23.43 2.27 -14.40
N ARG A 262 -23.19 2.64 -13.14
CA ARG A 262 -23.16 4.05 -12.73
C ARG A 262 -21.85 4.71 -13.11
N GLU A 263 -20.73 4.02 -12.90
CA GLU A 263 -19.42 4.60 -13.17
C GLU A 263 -19.06 4.60 -14.65
N PHE A 264 -19.39 3.55 -15.39
CA PHE A 264 -18.94 3.41 -16.77
C PHE A 264 -20.09 3.38 -17.79
N GLY A 265 -21.33 3.14 -17.37
CA GLY A 265 -22.46 2.86 -18.28
C GLY A 265 -22.42 1.45 -18.85
N LEU A 266 -21.68 0.54 -18.22
CA LEU A 266 -21.42 -0.82 -18.67
C LEU A 266 -22.29 -1.85 -17.94
N GLN A 267 -22.43 -3.02 -18.52
CA GLN A 267 -22.94 -4.20 -17.84
C GLN A 267 -21.82 -4.81 -16.97
N ARG A 268 -22.17 -5.51 -15.88
CA ARG A 268 -21.22 -6.17 -15.00
C ARG A 268 -20.19 -7.01 -15.75
N LYS A 269 -20.66 -7.85 -16.68
CA LYS A 269 -19.81 -8.76 -17.47
C LYS A 269 -18.68 -8.05 -18.22
N GLN A 270 -18.89 -6.81 -18.63
CA GLN A 270 -17.90 -6.01 -19.34
C GLN A 270 -16.76 -5.52 -18.42
N MET A 271 -16.92 -5.66 -17.09
CA MET A 271 -15.91 -5.31 -16.09
C MET A 271 -15.23 -6.56 -15.46
N ASP A 272 -15.48 -7.77 -15.95
CA ASP A 272 -14.90 -9.00 -15.40
C ASP A 272 -13.37 -9.08 -15.60
N PHE A 273 -12.82 -8.30 -16.53
CA PHE A 273 -11.38 -8.18 -16.74
C PHE A 273 -10.64 -7.70 -15.48
N LEU A 274 -11.28 -6.93 -14.58
CA LEU A 274 -10.66 -6.47 -13.35
C LEU A 274 -10.28 -7.63 -12.43
N ALA A 275 -11.13 -8.64 -12.30
CA ALA A 275 -10.82 -9.83 -11.50
C ALA A 275 -9.65 -10.62 -12.09
N GLU A 276 -9.51 -10.61 -13.41
CA GLU A 276 -8.36 -11.25 -14.07
C GLU A 276 -7.07 -10.41 -13.87
N MET A 277 -7.16 -9.08 -13.86
CA MET A 277 -6.01 -8.21 -13.56
C MET A 277 -5.52 -8.38 -12.12
N GLU A 278 -6.43 -8.49 -11.14
CA GLU A 278 -6.07 -8.77 -9.74
C GLU A 278 -5.25 -10.07 -9.61
N LYS A 279 -5.64 -11.12 -10.35
CA LYS A 279 -4.89 -12.39 -10.35
C LYS A 279 -3.54 -12.26 -11.04
N ALA A 280 -3.47 -11.52 -12.16
CA ALA A 280 -2.23 -11.31 -12.91
C ALA A 280 -1.19 -10.54 -12.07
N ALA A 281 -1.63 -9.62 -11.20
CA ALA A 281 -0.76 -8.86 -10.32
C ALA A 281 0.07 -9.75 -9.37
N PHE A 282 -0.47 -10.85 -8.89
CA PHE A 282 0.27 -11.80 -8.03
C PHE A 282 1.45 -12.45 -8.76
N PHE A 283 1.29 -12.79 -10.03
CA PHE A 283 2.40 -13.32 -10.82
C PHE A 283 3.44 -12.23 -11.11
N PHE A 284 2.98 -11.04 -11.45
CA PHE A 284 3.83 -9.89 -11.77
C PHE A 284 4.84 -9.58 -10.66
N ASP A 285 4.44 -9.64 -9.39
CA ASP A 285 5.28 -9.29 -8.25
C ASP A 285 6.60 -10.08 -8.21
N GLY A 286 6.55 -11.37 -8.52
CA GLY A 286 7.71 -12.25 -8.45
C GLY A 286 8.26 -12.71 -9.80
N ALA A 287 7.69 -12.25 -10.91
CA ALA A 287 7.96 -12.82 -12.23
C ALA A 287 9.43 -12.73 -12.67
N LEU A 288 10.13 -11.66 -12.36
CA LEU A 288 11.49 -11.37 -12.82
C LEU A 288 12.55 -11.51 -11.73
N VAL A 289 12.19 -11.92 -10.52
CA VAL A 289 13.14 -12.04 -9.39
C VAL A 289 13.21 -13.44 -8.83
N VAL A 290 14.38 -13.80 -8.31
CA VAL A 290 14.62 -15.01 -7.53
C VAL A 290 14.40 -14.73 -6.05
N SER A 291 14.77 -13.53 -5.63
CA SER A 291 14.54 -13.01 -4.27
C SER A 291 14.32 -11.49 -4.30
N GLY A 292 13.67 -10.97 -3.28
CA GLY A 292 13.31 -9.57 -3.14
C GLY A 292 11.80 -9.33 -3.19
N SER A 293 11.37 -8.17 -2.76
CA SER A 293 9.97 -7.76 -2.72
C SER A 293 9.81 -6.34 -3.25
N ARG A 294 8.71 -6.05 -3.94
CA ARG A 294 8.31 -4.67 -4.29
C ARG A 294 7.84 -3.90 -3.06
N ASN A 295 7.35 -4.62 -2.06
CA ASN A 295 7.00 -4.09 -0.75
C ASN A 295 7.96 -4.67 0.29
N PRO A 296 9.15 -4.08 0.47
CA PRO A 296 10.10 -4.55 1.46
C PRO A 296 9.47 -4.44 2.86
N ALA A 297 9.78 -5.42 3.70
CA ALA A 297 9.34 -5.37 5.09
C ALA A 297 9.92 -4.13 5.79
N TRP A 298 9.21 -3.65 6.80
CA TRP A 298 9.59 -2.52 7.63
C TRP A 298 11.04 -2.57 8.08
N GLY A 299 11.78 -1.51 7.82
CA GLY A 299 13.17 -1.37 8.23
C GLY A 299 14.16 -2.23 7.45
N VAL A 300 13.74 -2.92 6.41
CA VAL A 300 14.61 -3.77 5.61
C VAL A 300 14.75 -3.19 4.20
N THR A 301 15.98 -2.83 3.84
CA THR A 301 16.34 -2.62 2.44
C THR A 301 16.65 -3.99 1.85
N GLU A 302 15.68 -4.64 1.24
CA GLU A 302 15.92 -5.91 0.56
C GLU A 302 16.65 -5.66 -0.77
N ALA A 303 17.87 -6.18 -0.87
CA ALA A 303 18.48 -6.36 -2.16
C ALA A 303 17.69 -7.43 -2.93
N PHE A 304 17.30 -7.14 -4.15
CA PHE A 304 16.66 -8.12 -5.02
C PHE A 304 17.67 -8.81 -5.93
N THR A 305 17.36 -10.03 -6.34
CA THR A 305 18.13 -10.80 -7.32
C THR A 305 17.24 -11.11 -8.52
N LEU A 306 17.59 -10.57 -9.68
CA LEU A 306 16.90 -10.88 -10.93
C LEU A 306 17.16 -12.33 -11.37
N ILE A 307 16.21 -12.92 -12.12
CA ILE A 307 16.43 -14.20 -12.79
C ILE A 307 17.68 -14.16 -13.66
N GLU A 308 18.32 -15.31 -13.81
CA GLU A 308 19.45 -15.47 -14.73
C GLU A 308 19.00 -15.39 -16.18
N LEU A 309 19.92 -15.17 -17.09
CA LEU A 309 19.68 -15.24 -18.53
C LEU A 309 20.13 -16.60 -19.09
N PRO A 310 19.55 -17.08 -20.18
CA PRO A 310 19.94 -18.35 -20.78
C PRO A 310 21.39 -18.33 -21.26
N ASP A 311 22.05 -19.50 -21.13
CA ASP A 311 23.41 -19.75 -21.66
C ASP A 311 23.33 -20.49 -22.97
N ALA A 312 23.87 -19.90 -24.03
CA ALA A 312 23.94 -20.53 -25.35
C ALA A 312 24.67 -21.86 -25.35
N GLY A 313 25.64 -22.07 -24.43
CA GLY A 313 26.41 -23.30 -24.26
C GLY A 313 25.66 -24.43 -23.52
N ALA A 314 24.48 -24.14 -22.95
CA ALA A 314 23.73 -25.11 -22.17
C ALA A 314 22.22 -25.08 -22.48
N PRO A 315 21.81 -25.40 -23.74
CA PRO A 315 20.43 -25.30 -24.19
C PRO A 315 19.46 -26.14 -23.31
N GLY A 316 18.30 -25.58 -23.01
CA GLY A 316 17.25 -26.20 -22.19
C GLY A 316 17.50 -26.18 -20.68
N LYS A 317 18.70 -25.84 -20.23
CA LYS A 317 19.05 -25.81 -18.80
C LYS A 317 18.31 -24.69 -18.05
N TRP A 318 18.24 -23.52 -18.65
CA TRP A 318 17.54 -22.38 -18.09
C TRP A 318 16.02 -22.63 -17.99
N SER A 319 15.43 -23.16 -19.06
CA SER A 319 14.00 -23.52 -19.09
C SER A 319 13.66 -24.58 -18.04
N LYS A 320 14.56 -25.55 -17.83
CA LYS A 320 14.39 -26.54 -16.76
C LYS A 320 14.46 -25.94 -15.36
N LYS A 321 15.42 -25.03 -15.15
CA LYS A 321 15.58 -24.32 -13.88
C LYS A 321 14.32 -23.50 -13.52
N TYR A 322 13.69 -22.86 -14.50
CA TYR A 322 12.54 -21.96 -14.31
C TYR A 322 11.21 -22.59 -14.78
N GLU A 323 11.11 -23.92 -14.87
CA GLU A 323 9.95 -24.64 -15.40
C GLU A 323 8.61 -24.19 -14.79
N ASN A 324 8.50 -24.17 -13.47
CA ASN A 324 7.27 -23.75 -12.78
C ASN A 324 6.90 -22.28 -13.08
N ARG A 325 7.89 -21.42 -13.24
CA ARG A 325 7.69 -20.00 -13.59
C ARG A 325 7.20 -19.86 -15.03
N LEU A 326 7.73 -20.63 -15.94
CA LEU A 326 7.32 -20.68 -17.34
C LEU A 326 5.90 -21.24 -17.50
N ASP A 327 5.55 -22.28 -16.74
CA ASP A 327 4.17 -22.79 -16.71
C ASP A 327 3.18 -21.74 -16.21
N SER A 328 3.54 -21.01 -15.16
CA SER A 328 2.75 -19.88 -14.69
C SER A 328 2.66 -18.78 -15.76
N ALA A 329 3.76 -18.46 -16.44
CA ALA A 329 3.77 -17.46 -17.51
C ALA A 329 2.83 -17.82 -18.67
N ARG A 330 2.70 -19.11 -19.03
CA ARG A 330 1.74 -19.57 -20.06
C ARG A 330 0.28 -19.36 -19.61
N ILE A 331 -0.02 -19.62 -18.34
CA ILE A 331 -1.35 -19.38 -17.76
C ILE A 331 -1.66 -17.88 -17.82
N GLU A 332 -0.68 -17.05 -17.47
CA GLU A 332 -0.83 -15.60 -17.49
C GLU A 332 -0.93 -15.02 -18.91
N ALA A 333 -0.26 -15.61 -19.89
CA ALA A 333 -0.44 -15.24 -21.30
C ALA A 333 -1.90 -15.38 -21.75
N ALA A 334 -2.52 -16.54 -21.45
CA ALA A 334 -3.93 -16.77 -21.75
C ALA A 334 -4.85 -15.85 -20.92
N ARG A 335 -4.47 -15.49 -19.69
CA ARG A 335 -5.18 -14.51 -18.86
C ARG A 335 -5.14 -13.12 -19.50
N TYR A 336 -3.97 -12.70 -19.96
CA TYR A 336 -3.81 -11.39 -20.60
C TYR A 336 -4.65 -11.24 -21.88
N GLU A 337 -4.82 -12.30 -22.65
CA GLU A 337 -5.73 -12.30 -23.81
C GLU A 337 -7.18 -11.98 -23.37
N ARG A 338 -7.64 -12.57 -22.25
CA ARG A 338 -8.97 -12.26 -21.69
C ARG A 338 -9.06 -10.83 -21.16
N ILE A 339 -8.02 -10.34 -20.50
CA ILE A 339 -7.93 -8.95 -20.02
C ILE A 339 -8.04 -7.99 -21.20
N THR A 340 -7.23 -8.18 -22.23
CA THR A 340 -7.22 -7.32 -23.43
C THR A 340 -8.58 -7.30 -24.12
N LYS A 341 -9.19 -8.47 -24.32
CA LYS A 341 -10.52 -8.56 -24.93
C LYS A 341 -11.59 -7.87 -24.08
N GLY A 342 -11.55 -8.05 -22.75
CA GLY A 342 -12.49 -7.40 -21.84
C GLY A 342 -12.33 -5.89 -21.82
N LEU A 343 -11.09 -5.37 -21.83
CA LEU A 343 -10.81 -3.94 -21.92
C LEU A 343 -11.31 -3.35 -23.22
N GLN A 344 -11.02 -3.96 -24.37
CA GLN A 344 -11.51 -3.50 -25.68
C GLN A 344 -13.05 -3.46 -25.76
N ASP A 345 -13.73 -4.46 -25.17
CA ASP A 345 -15.19 -4.46 -25.09
C ASP A 345 -15.67 -3.33 -24.16
N ALA A 346 -15.05 -3.13 -23.01
CA ALA A 346 -15.39 -2.05 -22.08
C ALA A 346 -15.18 -0.66 -22.72
N GLU A 347 -14.04 -0.43 -23.34
CA GLU A 347 -13.70 0.85 -24.00
C GLU A 347 -14.66 1.20 -25.13
N SER A 348 -15.07 0.20 -25.92
CA SER A 348 -15.97 0.41 -27.04
C SER A 348 -17.40 0.78 -26.62
N HIS A 349 -17.83 0.40 -25.41
CA HIS A 349 -19.17 0.61 -24.89
C HIS A 349 -19.28 1.62 -23.75
N ALA A 350 -18.15 2.01 -23.12
CA ALA A 350 -18.16 2.91 -21.98
C ALA A 350 -18.72 4.29 -22.35
N LEU A 351 -19.66 4.77 -21.54
CA LEU A 351 -20.29 6.08 -21.70
C LEU A 351 -19.54 7.20 -20.94
N ARG A 352 -18.69 6.83 -19.96
CA ARG A 352 -17.94 7.77 -19.09
C ARG A 352 -16.74 7.08 -18.47
N ASN A 353 -15.90 7.85 -17.77
CA ASN A 353 -14.68 7.39 -17.08
C ASN A 353 -13.72 6.61 -18.00
N ARG A 354 -13.57 7.04 -19.23
CA ARG A 354 -12.67 6.42 -20.21
C ARG A 354 -11.22 6.48 -19.73
N TYR A 355 -10.83 7.58 -19.10
CA TYR A 355 -9.49 7.73 -18.53
C TYR A 355 -9.15 6.59 -17.54
N THR A 356 -10.10 6.15 -16.72
CA THR A 356 -9.90 4.99 -15.85
C THR A 356 -9.65 3.70 -16.64
N LEU A 357 -10.30 3.52 -17.78
CA LEU A 357 -10.06 2.37 -18.65
C LEU A 357 -8.67 2.46 -19.31
N ASP A 358 -8.25 3.67 -19.74
CA ASP A 358 -6.90 3.90 -20.28
C ASP A 358 -5.83 3.51 -19.24
N ILE A 359 -6.04 3.84 -17.95
CA ILE A 359 -5.16 3.41 -16.85
C ILE A 359 -5.12 1.89 -16.75
N TYR A 360 -6.27 1.21 -16.77
CA TYR A 360 -6.31 -0.26 -16.75
C TYR A 360 -5.63 -0.87 -17.98
N GLU A 361 -5.76 -0.27 -19.16
CA GLU A 361 -5.06 -0.73 -20.36
C GLU A 361 -3.54 -0.67 -20.16
N GLN A 362 -3.01 0.49 -19.75
CA GLN A 362 -1.57 0.64 -19.57
C GLN A 362 -1.02 -0.23 -18.43
N THR A 363 -1.77 -0.37 -17.35
CA THR A 363 -1.42 -1.29 -16.26
C THR A 363 -1.44 -2.75 -16.74
N GLY A 364 -2.41 -3.14 -17.54
CA GLY A 364 -2.44 -4.46 -18.17
C GLY A 364 -1.24 -4.74 -19.07
N ARG A 365 -0.75 -3.74 -19.80
CA ARG A 365 0.48 -3.83 -20.61
C ARG A 365 1.71 -4.08 -19.74
N LEU A 366 1.81 -3.40 -18.58
CA LEU A 366 2.87 -3.62 -17.60
C LEU A 366 2.82 -5.04 -17.04
N LEU A 367 1.64 -5.52 -16.62
CA LEU A 367 1.44 -6.89 -16.13
C LEU A 367 1.90 -7.96 -17.12
N ASN A 368 1.71 -7.70 -18.42
CA ASN A 368 2.07 -8.65 -19.48
C ASN A 368 3.55 -8.62 -19.87
N TYR A 369 4.28 -7.58 -19.51
CA TYR A 369 5.68 -7.43 -19.90
C TYR A 369 6.56 -8.63 -19.45
N PRO A 370 6.55 -9.03 -18.16
CA PRO A 370 7.33 -10.17 -17.69
C PRO A 370 6.94 -11.49 -18.39
N VAL A 371 5.67 -11.68 -18.69
CA VAL A 371 5.17 -12.86 -19.42
C VAL A 371 5.81 -12.96 -20.80
N ARG A 372 5.76 -11.88 -21.57
CA ARG A 372 6.39 -11.81 -22.90
C ARG A 372 7.88 -12.07 -22.84
N LEU A 373 8.55 -11.50 -21.84
CA LEU A 373 9.99 -11.65 -21.67
C LEU A 373 10.36 -13.09 -21.35
N LEU A 374 9.70 -13.72 -20.38
CA LEU A 374 9.97 -15.11 -19.99
C LEU A 374 9.78 -16.08 -21.16
N MET A 375 8.73 -15.91 -21.95
CA MET A 375 8.48 -16.73 -23.12
C MET A 375 9.53 -16.52 -24.23
N ALA A 376 10.01 -15.28 -24.41
CA ALA A 376 11.06 -15.00 -25.40
C ALA A 376 12.42 -15.59 -24.97
N LEU A 377 12.75 -15.55 -23.67
CA LEU A 377 13.94 -16.18 -23.10
C LEU A 377 13.87 -17.71 -23.19
N GLU A 378 12.69 -18.31 -22.98
CA GLU A 378 12.49 -19.75 -23.16
C GLU A 378 12.73 -20.18 -24.61
N ASN A 379 12.20 -19.41 -25.57
CA ASN A 379 12.42 -19.69 -27.00
C ASN A 379 13.90 -19.65 -27.36
N TYR A 380 14.66 -18.71 -26.78
CA TYR A 380 16.11 -18.65 -26.98
C TYR A 380 16.84 -19.84 -26.35
N ASP A 381 16.49 -20.22 -25.11
CA ASP A 381 17.12 -21.34 -24.41
C ASP A 381 16.89 -22.70 -25.12
N LYS A 382 15.72 -22.84 -25.75
CA LYS A 382 15.34 -24.07 -26.47
C LYS A 382 15.70 -24.08 -27.96
N ALA A 383 16.27 -23.00 -28.47
CA ALA A 383 16.58 -22.87 -29.91
C ALA A 383 17.63 -23.93 -30.38
N ASN A 384 17.28 -24.63 -31.44
CA ASN A 384 18.13 -25.63 -32.07
C ASN A 384 18.85 -25.01 -33.29
N GLY A 385 20.12 -24.65 -33.12
CA GLY A 385 20.94 -24.06 -34.17
C GLY A 385 20.92 -22.53 -34.22
N GLU A 386 21.75 -21.98 -35.10
CA GLU A 386 22.01 -20.53 -35.17
C GLU A 386 20.80 -19.72 -35.67
N ASP A 387 20.06 -20.24 -36.66
CA ASP A 387 18.93 -19.52 -37.24
C ASP A 387 17.78 -19.33 -36.23
N GLU A 388 17.41 -20.38 -35.48
CA GLU A 388 16.37 -20.27 -34.43
C GLU A 388 16.82 -19.37 -33.30
N ARG A 389 18.10 -19.44 -32.91
CA ARG A 389 18.70 -18.59 -31.89
C ARG A 389 18.68 -17.12 -32.31
N ALA A 390 19.07 -16.82 -33.55
CA ALA A 390 19.01 -15.47 -34.11
C ALA A 390 17.56 -14.94 -34.18
N ALA A 391 16.60 -15.82 -34.53
CA ALA A 391 15.18 -15.45 -34.51
C ALA A 391 14.70 -15.11 -33.11
N SER A 392 15.09 -15.91 -32.12
CA SER A 392 14.74 -15.68 -30.70
C SER A 392 15.38 -14.40 -30.14
N LEU A 393 16.63 -14.09 -30.52
CA LEU A 393 17.28 -12.82 -30.17
C LEU A 393 16.52 -11.61 -30.76
N ARG A 394 16.07 -11.71 -32.01
CA ARG A 394 15.22 -10.66 -32.59
C ARG A 394 13.91 -10.50 -31.82
N GLN A 395 13.33 -11.58 -31.32
CA GLN A 395 12.16 -11.53 -30.45
C GLN A 395 12.45 -10.83 -29.12
N ILE A 396 13.55 -11.16 -28.46
CA ILE A 396 13.98 -10.51 -27.21
C ILE A 396 14.19 -9.00 -27.43
N LYS A 397 14.87 -8.61 -28.53
CA LYS A 397 15.02 -7.19 -28.91
C LYS A 397 13.66 -6.48 -29.08
N LYS A 398 12.67 -7.16 -29.66
CA LYS A 398 11.29 -6.61 -29.77
C LYS A 398 10.63 -6.43 -28.38
N VAL A 399 10.86 -7.35 -27.45
CA VAL A 399 10.33 -7.23 -26.08
C VAL A 399 10.99 -6.06 -25.33
N CYS A 400 12.30 -5.83 -25.50
CA CYS A 400 12.97 -4.65 -24.95
C CYS A 400 12.44 -3.34 -25.58
N SER A 401 12.18 -3.32 -26.88
CA SER A 401 11.53 -2.16 -27.54
C SER A 401 10.12 -1.94 -27.03
N TYR A 402 9.36 -3.01 -26.86
CA TYR A 402 8.00 -2.93 -26.26
C TYR A 402 8.02 -2.34 -24.86
N PHE A 403 9.07 -2.59 -24.06
CA PHE A 403 9.20 -1.94 -22.75
C PHE A 403 9.17 -0.40 -22.87
N LYS A 404 9.89 0.16 -23.83
CA LYS A 404 9.93 1.62 -24.05
C LYS A 404 8.57 2.17 -24.43
N GLU A 405 7.83 1.47 -25.30
CA GLU A 405 6.47 1.87 -25.69
C GLU A 405 5.49 1.76 -24.51
N MET A 406 5.56 0.66 -23.76
CA MET A 406 4.75 0.41 -22.57
C MET A 406 5.02 1.48 -21.50
N ARG A 407 6.29 1.78 -21.24
CA ARG A 407 6.71 2.84 -20.32
C ARG A 407 6.13 4.19 -20.72
N ALA A 408 6.30 4.59 -21.97
CA ALA A 408 5.77 5.85 -22.47
C ALA A 408 4.23 5.93 -22.36
N GLY A 409 3.53 4.84 -22.64
CA GLY A 409 2.08 4.75 -22.47
C GLY A 409 1.63 4.91 -21.02
N LEU A 410 2.25 4.18 -20.10
CA LEU A 410 1.92 4.27 -18.67
C LEU A 410 2.24 5.66 -18.10
N GLU A 411 3.39 6.22 -18.42
CA GLU A 411 3.79 7.57 -18.00
C GLU A 411 2.85 8.65 -18.55
N SER A 412 2.34 8.47 -19.78
CA SER A 412 1.38 9.38 -20.39
C SER A 412 0.04 9.43 -19.64
N VAL A 413 -0.48 8.31 -19.18
CA VAL A 413 -1.71 8.31 -18.37
C VAL A 413 -1.44 8.73 -16.94
N TYR A 414 -0.32 8.32 -16.35
CA TYR A 414 0.03 8.67 -14.97
C TYR A 414 0.25 10.18 -14.80
N SER A 415 0.94 10.82 -15.73
CA SER A 415 1.26 12.25 -15.68
C SER A 415 0.06 13.18 -15.78
N GLN A 416 -1.11 12.68 -16.16
CA GLN A 416 -2.33 13.50 -16.21
C GLN A 416 -2.84 13.87 -14.81
N THR A 417 -2.53 13.07 -13.79
CA THR A 417 -3.02 13.26 -12.42
C THR A 417 -1.91 13.22 -11.36
N ARG A 418 -0.67 12.90 -11.75
CA ARG A 418 0.49 12.72 -10.88
C ARG A 418 1.73 13.41 -11.45
N PHE A 419 2.60 13.85 -10.56
CA PHE A 419 3.94 14.28 -10.96
C PHE A 419 4.81 13.07 -11.31
N MET A 420 5.60 13.19 -12.38
CA MET A 420 6.48 12.13 -12.86
C MET A 420 7.88 12.18 -12.22
N SER A 421 8.22 13.28 -11.59
CA SER A 421 9.52 13.50 -10.95
C SER A 421 9.36 14.24 -9.65
N ASN A 422 10.23 13.96 -8.71
CA ASN A 422 10.38 14.74 -7.52
C ASN A 422 11.01 16.11 -7.84
N PRO A 423 10.79 17.15 -7.01
CA PRO A 423 11.38 18.47 -7.23
C PRO A 423 12.90 18.43 -7.13
N GLU A 424 13.56 19.46 -7.72
CA GLU A 424 15.00 19.64 -7.59
C GLU A 424 15.39 19.72 -6.10
N GLY A 425 16.45 19.01 -5.73
CA GLY A 425 16.92 18.94 -4.34
C GLY A 425 16.12 18.00 -3.43
N TYR A 426 15.17 17.23 -3.99
CA TYR A 426 14.47 16.20 -3.22
C TYR A 426 15.46 15.19 -2.64
N ILE A 427 15.33 14.93 -1.34
CA ILE A 427 16.08 13.89 -0.65
C ILE A 427 15.21 12.67 -0.56
N ALA A 428 15.64 11.56 -1.20
CA ALA A 428 14.94 10.29 -1.13
C ALA A 428 14.85 9.81 0.34
N ASP A 429 13.81 9.04 0.65
CA ASP A 429 13.65 8.44 1.97
C ASP A 429 14.86 7.59 2.33
N GLN A 430 15.43 7.85 3.50
CA GLN A 430 16.78 7.38 3.84
C GLN A 430 16.75 6.02 4.52
N ASN A 431 15.74 5.77 5.34
CA ASN A 431 15.78 4.66 6.29
C ASN A 431 14.52 3.82 6.26
N HIS A 432 13.79 3.80 7.24
CA HIS A 432 12.96 2.80 7.85
C HIS A 432 11.83 2.27 6.97
N HIS A 433 11.06 3.13 6.33
CA HIS A 433 9.95 2.77 5.46
C HIS A 433 10.08 3.52 4.14
N ARG A 434 10.49 2.80 3.11
CA ARG A 434 10.69 3.41 1.79
C ARG A 434 9.46 3.19 0.94
N HIS A 435 8.77 4.27 0.64
CA HIS A 435 7.76 4.27 -0.40
C HIS A 435 8.42 4.19 -1.77
N LEU A 436 7.87 3.42 -2.70
CA LEU A 436 8.46 3.24 -4.02
C LEU A 436 8.70 4.58 -4.73
N ALA A 437 7.71 5.48 -4.71
CA ALA A 437 7.81 6.80 -5.33
C ALA A 437 8.88 7.71 -4.69
N ALA A 438 9.29 7.43 -3.46
CA ALA A 438 10.33 8.17 -2.75
C ALA A 438 11.75 7.65 -3.00
N MET A 439 11.91 6.54 -3.74
CA MET A 439 13.22 5.89 -3.98
C MET A 439 14.00 6.51 -5.14
N THR A 440 13.34 7.16 -6.09
CA THR A 440 13.98 7.77 -7.26
C THR A 440 13.46 9.18 -7.50
N ASN A 441 14.24 10.00 -8.22
CA ASN A 441 13.85 11.38 -8.57
C ASN A 441 12.97 11.44 -9.84
N ASN A 442 12.77 10.32 -10.52
CA ASN A 442 11.99 10.18 -11.75
C ASN A 442 11.01 9.02 -11.62
N SER A 443 10.43 8.57 -12.72
CA SER A 443 9.46 7.47 -12.77
C SER A 443 10.06 6.06 -12.67
N ASP A 444 11.35 5.89 -12.48
CA ASP A 444 12.02 4.57 -12.50
C ASP A 444 11.51 3.62 -11.40
N TRP A 445 11.00 4.17 -10.28
CA TRP A 445 10.36 3.39 -9.21
C TRP A 445 9.17 2.55 -9.69
N LEU A 446 8.48 2.97 -10.76
CA LEU A 446 7.38 2.19 -11.37
C LEU A 446 7.84 0.86 -11.92
N TYR A 447 9.12 0.76 -12.28
CA TYR A 447 9.71 -0.35 -13.03
C TYR A 447 10.84 -1.02 -12.26
N LEU A 448 10.64 -1.24 -10.96
CA LEU A 448 11.67 -1.68 -10.00
C LEU A 448 12.47 -2.90 -10.47
N TYR A 449 11.84 -3.84 -11.17
CA TYR A 449 12.49 -5.04 -11.69
C TYR A 449 12.60 -5.05 -13.23
N GLU A 450 11.67 -4.39 -13.88
CA GLU A 450 11.57 -4.36 -15.35
C GLU A 450 12.75 -3.58 -15.94
N LEU A 451 13.03 -2.40 -15.38
CA LEU A 451 14.12 -1.53 -15.88
C LEU A 451 15.50 -2.21 -15.73
N PRO A 452 15.93 -2.67 -14.53
CA PRO A 452 17.20 -3.39 -14.40
C PRO A 452 17.26 -4.67 -15.21
N MET A 453 16.13 -5.33 -15.46
CA MET A 453 16.09 -6.53 -16.30
C MET A 453 16.34 -6.21 -17.77
N VAL A 454 15.77 -5.10 -18.28
CA VAL A 454 16.06 -4.62 -19.64
C VAL A 454 17.54 -4.29 -19.80
N GLU A 455 18.13 -3.56 -18.86
CA GLU A 455 19.54 -3.22 -18.86
C GLU A 455 20.45 -4.46 -18.83
N LYS A 456 20.08 -5.46 -18.02
CA LYS A 456 20.76 -6.74 -17.94
C LYS A 456 20.73 -7.48 -19.28
N ILE A 457 19.57 -7.48 -19.96
CA ILE A 457 19.40 -8.12 -21.28
C ILE A 457 20.18 -7.37 -22.35
N GLU A 458 20.09 -6.05 -22.39
CA GLU A 458 20.84 -5.25 -23.39
C GLU A 458 22.35 -5.44 -23.23
N SER A 459 22.85 -5.56 -22.00
CA SER A 459 24.25 -5.86 -21.72
C SER A 459 24.64 -7.27 -22.16
N TRP A 460 23.79 -8.25 -21.84
CA TRP A 460 23.99 -9.65 -22.25
C TRP A 460 24.01 -9.82 -23.78
N MET A 461 23.10 -9.16 -24.51
CA MET A 461 23.08 -9.24 -25.98
C MET A 461 24.36 -8.69 -26.60
N LYS A 462 25.00 -7.69 -26.02
CA LYS A 462 26.30 -7.19 -26.51
C LYS A 462 27.40 -8.25 -26.41
N THR A 463 27.38 -9.07 -25.35
CA THR A 463 28.37 -10.17 -25.20
C THR A 463 28.15 -11.33 -26.17
N LEU A 464 26.99 -11.40 -26.82
CA LEU A 464 26.71 -12.42 -27.84
C LEU A 464 27.10 -11.98 -29.27
N ASP A 465 27.27 -10.67 -29.47
CA ASP A 465 27.73 -10.07 -30.75
C ASP A 465 29.28 -10.01 -30.83
N GLU A 466 30.01 -10.23 -29.73
CA GLU A 466 31.48 -10.37 -29.60
C GLU A 466 31.93 -11.83 -29.80
#